data_21588f922cda40e70a09099bb255fed9
#
_entry.id   21588f922cda40e70a09099bb255fed9
#
_cell.length_a   1.000
_cell.length_b   1.000
_cell.length_c   1.000
_cell.angle_alpha   90.00
_cell.angle_beta   90.00
_cell.angle_gamma   90.00
#
_symmetry.space_group_name_H-M   'P 1'
#
loop_
_entity.id
_entity.type
_entity.pdbx_description
1 polymer ?
#
loop_
_entity_poly.entity_id
_entity_poly.type
_entity_poly.pdbx_seq_one_letter_code
_entity_poly.pdbx_strand_id
1 'polypeptide(L)'
;MIRPCFLVIDHEFPDSISTRKLVLETAKYNVITAYSANEAVATFRMFPNVSGIVMNEAVTGTDCGSLVNELRAIRSDILLIVTSSRGPTDCVVADHQLNNFDPAALLNLLRKLVPNPLEHYLSE
;
A
#
# COMPACT_ATOMS: atom_id res chain seq x y z
N MET A 1 4.32 -5.93 -21.49
CA MET A 1 3.96 -6.40 -20.16
C MET A 1 3.38 -5.26 -19.33
N ILE A 2 2.40 -5.54 -18.53
CA ILE A 2 1.75 -4.56 -17.68
C ILE A 2 2.42 -4.55 -16.31
N ARG A 3 2.81 -3.36 -15.84
CA ARG A 3 3.34 -3.23 -14.49
C ARG A 3 2.21 -3.38 -13.46
N PRO A 4 2.43 -4.15 -12.40
CA PRO A 4 1.50 -4.11 -11.28
C PRO A 4 1.35 -2.70 -10.74
N CYS A 5 0.14 -2.35 -10.34
CA CYS A 5 -0.16 -1.04 -9.78
C CYS A 5 -0.64 -1.20 -8.35
N PHE A 6 -0.13 -0.38 -7.45
CA PHE A 6 -0.53 -0.39 -6.05
C PHE A 6 -1.13 0.95 -5.65
N LEU A 7 -2.16 0.89 -4.82
CA LEU A 7 -2.65 2.06 -4.11
C LEU A 7 -1.86 2.18 -2.81
N VAL A 8 -1.18 3.30 -2.62
CA VAL A 8 -0.47 3.60 -1.38
C VAL A 8 -1.29 4.60 -0.59
N ILE A 9 -1.69 4.23 0.61
CA ILE A 9 -2.45 5.08 1.53
C ILE A 9 -1.50 5.49 2.63
N ASP A 10 -1.17 6.77 2.69
CA ASP A 10 -0.18 7.28 3.62
C ASP A 10 -0.68 8.53 4.33
N HIS A 11 0.09 8.96 5.30
CA HIS A 11 -0.16 10.21 6.02
C HIS A 11 0.57 11.34 5.31
N GLU A 12 -0.15 12.43 5.02
CA GLU A 12 0.46 13.58 4.37
C GLU A 12 1.22 14.42 5.38
N PHE A 13 2.48 14.68 5.08
CA PHE A 13 3.29 15.64 5.83
C PHE A 13 3.73 16.74 4.86
N PRO A 14 3.67 18.00 5.24
CA PRO A 14 4.20 19.08 4.41
C PRO A 14 5.68 18.81 4.07
N ASP A 15 6.04 19.04 2.82
CA ASP A 15 7.41 18.92 2.30
C ASP A 15 8.04 17.53 2.44
N SER A 16 7.23 16.48 2.62
CA SER A 16 7.78 15.13 2.69
C SER A 16 7.16 14.22 1.61
N ILE A 17 7.93 13.22 1.22
CA ILE A 17 7.51 12.22 0.23
C ILE A 17 7.27 10.90 0.96
N SER A 18 6.20 10.20 0.57
CA SER A 18 5.92 8.89 1.13
C SER A 18 7.07 7.92 0.87
N THR A 19 7.66 7.39 1.94
CA THR A 19 8.70 6.36 1.82
C THR A 19 8.16 5.11 1.15
N ARG A 20 6.91 4.77 1.42
CA ARG A 20 6.25 3.60 0.81
C ARG A 20 6.13 3.75 -0.70
N LYS A 21 5.75 4.94 -1.14
CA LYS A 21 5.70 5.27 -2.58
C LYS A 21 7.08 5.10 -3.21
N LEU A 22 8.13 5.63 -2.57
CA LEU A 22 9.49 5.54 -3.09
C LEU A 22 9.96 4.09 -3.22
N VAL A 23 9.65 3.25 -2.23
CA VAL A 23 10.02 1.82 -2.28
C VAL A 23 9.38 1.15 -3.49
N LEU A 24 8.10 1.36 -3.70
CA LEU A 24 7.39 0.73 -4.81
C LEU A 24 7.88 1.24 -6.16
N GLU A 25 8.08 2.54 -6.29
CA GLU A 25 8.57 3.12 -7.54
C GLU A 25 10.00 2.67 -7.86
N THR A 26 10.84 2.50 -6.85
CA THR A 26 12.20 1.97 -7.03
C THR A 26 12.17 0.55 -7.61
N ALA A 27 11.20 -0.26 -7.23
CA ALA A 27 11.01 -1.60 -7.77
C ALA A 27 10.18 -1.62 -9.07
N LYS A 28 9.95 -0.47 -9.66
CA LYS A 28 9.26 -0.31 -10.95
C LYS A 28 7.77 -0.66 -10.91
N TYR A 29 7.14 -0.67 -9.75
CA TYR A 29 5.69 -0.75 -9.66
C TYR A 29 5.07 0.61 -9.99
N ASN A 30 3.88 0.59 -10.57
CA ASN A 30 3.08 1.80 -10.70
C ASN A 30 2.40 2.09 -9.35
N VAL A 31 2.28 3.37 -9.02
CA VAL A 31 1.74 3.78 -7.72
C VAL A 31 0.68 4.86 -7.91
N ILE A 32 -0.45 4.67 -7.24
CA ILE A 32 -1.47 5.71 -7.05
C ILE A 32 -1.47 6.00 -5.55
N THR A 33 -1.51 7.28 -5.18
CA THR A 33 -1.43 7.66 -3.76
C THR A 33 -2.72 8.28 -3.25
N ALA A 34 -3.01 8.04 -1.98
CA ALA A 34 -4.09 8.69 -1.25
C ALA A 34 -3.56 9.04 0.15
N TYR A 35 -3.96 10.20 0.67
CA TYR A 35 -3.41 10.73 1.93
C TYR A 35 -4.45 10.86 3.04
N SER A 36 -5.62 10.28 2.84
CA SER A 36 -6.66 10.20 3.86
C SER A 36 -7.56 9.01 3.59
N ALA A 37 -8.36 8.63 4.58
CA ALA A 37 -9.31 7.54 4.43
C ALA A 37 -10.34 7.84 3.34
N ASN A 38 -10.90 9.04 3.31
CA ASN A 38 -11.89 9.44 2.30
C ASN A 38 -11.30 9.41 0.90
N GLU A 39 -10.09 9.94 0.75
CA GLU A 39 -9.39 9.93 -0.54
C GLU A 39 -9.08 8.50 -0.99
N ALA A 40 -8.69 7.63 -0.05
CA ALA A 40 -8.38 6.23 -0.35
C ALA A 40 -9.60 5.50 -0.90
N VAL A 41 -10.75 5.65 -0.26
CA VAL A 41 -11.98 5.01 -0.70
C VAL A 41 -12.41 5.52 -2.08
N ALA A 42 -12.38 6.84 -2.27
CA ALA A 42 -12.75 7.44 -3.56
C ALA A 42 -11.80 6.98 -4.67
N THR A 43 -10.50 6.96 -4.40
CA THR A 43 -9.49 6.54 -5.38
C THR A 43 -9.65 5.06 -5.72
N PHE A 44 -9.89 4.21 -4.75
CA PHE A 44 -10.05 2.79 -4.99
C PHE A 44 -11.32 2.49 -5.80
N ARG A 45 -12.39 3.24 -5.58
CA ARG A 45 -13.59 3.12 -6.41
C ARG A 45 -13.33 3.46 -7.87
N MET A 46 -12.45 4.42 -8.12
CA MET A 46 -12.06 4.80 -9.49
C MET A 46 -11.11 3.78 -10.12
N PHE A 47 -10.25 3.15 -9.34
CA PHE A 47 -9.22 2.23 -9.81
C PHE A 47 -9.26 0.92 -9.05
N PRO A 48 -10.35 0.14 -9.15
CA PRO A 48 -10.50 -1.08 -8.34
C PRO A 48 -9.61 -2.23 -8.79
N ASN A 49 -8.96 -2.12 -9.95
CA ASN A 49 -8.14 -3.19 -10.53
C ASN A 49 -6.67 -3.15 -10.08
N VAL A 50 -6.33 -2.33 -9.09
CA VAL A 50 -4.96 -2.33 -8.55
C VAL A 50 -4.62 -3.70 -8.01
N SER A 51 -3.32 -4.04 -8.05
CA SER A 51 -2.82 -5.34 -7.60
C SER A 51 -2.88 -5.49 -6.09
N GLY A 52 -2.81 -4.39 -5.35
CA GLY A 52 -2.87 -4.40 -3.91
C GLY A 52 -2.85 -3.00 -3.34
N ILE A 53 -2.99 -2.94 -2.02
CA ILE A 53 -2.98 -1.69 -1.26
C ILE A 53 -1.90 -1.80 -0.17
N VAL A 54 -1.05 -0.80 -0.09
CA VAL A 54 -0.07 -0.65 0.98
C VAL A 54 -0.48 0.56 1.81
N MET A 55 -0.78 0.34 3.09
CA MET A 55 -1.37 1.36 3.93
C MET A 55 -0.51 1.62 5.16
N ASN A 56 -0.31 2.91 5.45
CA ASN A 56 0.25 3.33 6.72
C ASN A 56 -0.85 3.31 7.78
N GLU A 57 -0.62 2.60 8.88
CA GLU A 57 -1.59 2.53 9.97
C GLU A 57 -1.99 3.91 10.51
N ALA A 58 -1.09 4.88 10.42
CA ALA A 58 -1.33 6.24 10.91
C ALA A 58 -2.18 7.11 9.99
N VAL A 59 -2.78 6.53 8.94
CA VAL A 59 -3.62 7.31 8.03
C VAL A 59 -4.76 8.00 8.79
N THR A 60 -5.06 9.24 8.39
CA THR A 60 -6.07 10.05 9.07
C THR A 60 -7.49 9.78 8.58
N GLY A 61 -8.47 10.07 9.44
CA GLY A 61 -9.88 10.07 9.09
C GLY A 61 -10.68 8.89 9.61
N THR A 62 -10.02 7.80 10.03
CA THR A 62 -10.68 6.64 10.60
C THR A 62 -9.67 5.70 11.24
N ASP A 63 -10.14 4.67 11.91
CA ASP A 63 -9.25 3.59 12.36
C ASP A 63 -8.99 2.61 11.20
N CYS A 64 -7.91 1.83 11.35
CA CYS A 64 -7.47 0.93 10.29
C CYS A 64 -8.52 -0.13 9.94
N GLY A 65 -9.15 -0.74 10.94
CA GLY A 65 -10.14 -1.78 10.70
C GLY A 65 -11.35 -1.29 9.92
N SER A 66 -11.84 -0.10 10.26
CA SER A 66 -12.97 0.51 9.53
C SER A 66 -12.61 0.79 8.09
N LEU A 67 -11.42 1.33 7.85
CA LEU A 67 -10.97 1.61 6.48
C LEU A 67 -10.81 0.31 5.66
N VAL A 68 -10.21 -0.72 6.25
CA VAL A 68 -10.07 -2.01 5.56
C VAL A 68 -11.44 -2.57 5.18
N ASN A 69 -12.42 -2.50 6.09
CA ASN A 69 -13.77 -2.97 5.80
C ASN A 69 -14.42 -2.20 4.64
N GLU A 70 -14.23 -0.89 4.59
CA GLU A 70 -14.74 -0.08 3.48
C GLU A 70 -14.08 -0.45 2.15
N LEU A 71 -12.77 -0.66 2.16
CA LEU A 71 -12.04 -1.05 0.96
C LEU A 71 -12.47 -2.43 0.47
N ARG A 72 -12.65 -3.37 1.37
CA ARG A 72 -13.11 -4.72 1.01
C ARG A 72 -14.57 -4.79 0.59
N ALA A 73 -15.36 -3.80 0.94
CA ALA A 73 -16.71 -3.67 0.41
C ALA A 73 -16.70 -3.31 -1.09
N ILE A 74 -15.63 -2.66 -1.56
CA ILE A 74 -15.45 -2.34 -2.98
C ILE A 74 -14.93 -3.56 -3.74
N ARG A 75 -13.92 -4.25 -3.17
CA ARG A 75 -13.35 -5.46 -3.74
C ARG A 75 -12.87 -6.37 -2.60
N SER A 76 -13.58 -7.48 -2.39
CA SER A 76 -13.39 -8.34 -1.22
C SER A 76 -12.06 -9.09 -1.20
N ASP A 77 -11.47 -9.35 -2.37
CA ASP A 77 -10.23 -10.11 -2.50
C ASP A 77 -8.98 -9.24 -2.64
N ILE A 78 -9.09 -7.94 -2.41
CA ILE A 78 -7.94 -7.04 -2.53
C ILE A 78 -6.85 -7.39 -1.52
N LEU A 79 -5.63 -7.46 -2.01
CA LEU A 79 -4.45 -7.66 -1.15
C LEU A 79 -4.20 -6.40 -0.34
N LEU A 80 -4.12 -6.55 0.99
CA LEU A 80 -3.91 -5.44 1.91
C LEU A 80 -2.70 -5.66 2.78
N ILE A 81 -1.75 -4.75 2.70
CA ILE A 81 -0.53 -4.73 3.52
C ILE A 81 -0.55 -3.47 4.37
N VAL A 82 -0.49 -3.65 5.68
CA VAL A 82 -0.45 -2.53 6.62
C VAL A 82 0.94 -2.41 7.20
N THR A 83 1.47 -1.19 7.23
CA THR A 83 2.78 -0.91 7.81
C THR A 83 2.60 -0.03 9.05
N SER A 84 3.39 -0.28 10.08
CA SER A 84 3.46 0.53 11.28
C SER A 84 4.89 1.00 11.48
N SER A 85 5.07 2.28 11.83
CA SER A 85 6.40 2.84 12.09
C SER A 85 6.85 2.65 13.54
N ARG A 86 5.93 2.22 14.42
CA ARG A 86 6.18 2.20 15.87
C ARG A 86 5.71 0.91 16.52
N GLY A 87 6.25 -0.23 16.08
CA GLY A 87 5.92 -1.51 16.71
C GLY A 87 4.69 -2.18 16.12
N PRO A 88 4.05 -3.06 16.89
CA PRO A 88 2.93 -3.85 16.39
C PRO A 88 1.76 -3.00 15.95
N THR A 89 1.09 -3.42 14.88
CA THR A 89 -0.13 -2.79 14.41
C THR A 89 -1.35 -3.47 15.02
N ASP A 90 -2.39 -2.68 15.31
CA ASP A 90 -3.70 -3.19 15.74
C ASP A 90 -4.59 -3.59 14.56
N CYS A 91 -4.12 -3.39 13.35
CA CYS A 91 -4.88 -3.66 12.13
C CYS A 91 -4.81 -5.14 11.75
N VAL A 92 -5.42 -5.99 12.56
CA VAL A 92 -5.34 -7.45 12.40
C VAL A 92 -6.13 -7.98 11.21
N VAL A 93 -6.97 -7.16 10.60
CA VAL A 93 -7.79 -7.56 9.45
C VAL A 93 -7.05 -7.46 8.12
N ALA A 94 -5.86 -6.88 8.10
CA ALA A 94 -5.02 -6.83 6.90
C ALA A 94 -4.43 -8.22 6.61
N ASP A 95 -4.15 -8.49 5.33
CA ASP A 95 -3.55 -9.77 4.93
C ASP A 95 -2.13 -9.90 5.46
N HIS A 96 -1.37 -8.81 5.45
CA HIS A 96 0.00 -8.77 5.96
C HIS A 96 0.22 -7.51 6.79
N GLN A 97 1.00 -7.66 7.84
CA GLN A 97 1.32 -6.57 8.76
C GLN A 97 2.83 -6.48 8.90
N LEU A 98 3.38 -5.31 8.58
CA LEU A 98 4.80 -5.03 8.73
C LEU A 98 4.99 -4.10 9.93
N ASN A 99 5.36 -4.68 11.06
CA ASN A 99 5.65 -3.94 12.29
C ASN A 99 7.04 -3.30 12.18
N ASN A 100 7.20 -2.09 12.70
CA ASN A 100 8.47 -1.37 12.61
C ASN A 100 8.93 -1.27 11.16
N PHE A 101 8.19 -0.53 10.36
CA PHE A 101 8.37 -0.45 8.91
C PHE A 101 9.83 -0.39 8.48
N ASP A 102 10.20 -1.31 7.62
CA ASP A 102 11.51 -1.43 7.00
C ASP A 102 11.31 -1.48 5.47
N PRO A 103 11.90 -0.56 4.71
CA PRO A 103 11.76 -0.55 3.25
C PRO A 103 12.16 -1.88 2.59
N ALA A 104 13.23 -2.52 3.07
CA ALA A 104 13.66 -3.80 2.51
C ALA A 104 12.65 -4.90 2.77
N ALA A 105 12.03 -4.93 3.95
CA ALA A 105 11.01 -5.92 4.28
C ALA A 105 9.78 -5.77 3.40
N LEU A 106 9.33 -4.52 3.15
CA LEU A 106 8.22 -4.26 2.26
C LEU A 106 8.54 -4.72 0.83
N LEU A 107 9.71 -4.37 0.32
CA LEU A 107 10.12 -4.73 -1.03
C LEU A 107 10.18 -6.25 -1.20
N ASN A 108 10.77 -6.97 -0.25
CA ASN A 108 10.87 -8.42 -0.30
C ASN A 108 9.48 -9.07 -0.28
N LEU A 109 8.56 -8.55 0.54
CA LEU A 109 7.20 -9.07 0.59
C LEU A 109 6.48 -8.86 -0.75
N LEU A 110 6.61 -7.68 -1.33
CA LEU A 110 5.98 -7.38 -2.62
C LEU A 110 6.52 -8.26 -3.74
N ARG A 111 7.82 -8.47 -3.80
CA ARG A 111 8.44 -9.35 -4.79
C ARG A 111 7.93 -10.78 -4.67
N LYS A 112 7.64 -11.22 -3.47
CA LYS A 112 7.11 -12.55 -3.22
C LYS A 112 5.62 -12.65 -3.61
N LEU A 113 4.82 -11.66 -3.27
CA LEU A 113 3.36 -11.69 -3.45
C LEU A 113 2.92 -11.28 -4.84
N VAL A 114 3.56 -10.24 -5.40
CA VAL A 114 3.20 -9.67 -6.70
C VAL A 114 4.49 -9.39 -7.47
N PRO A 115 5.14 -10.41 -8.03
CA PRO A 115 6.37 -10.21 -8.79
C PRO A 115 6.15 -9.22 -9.93
N ASN A 116 7.09 -8.31 -10.12
CA ASN A 116 7.07 -7.37 -11.23
C ASN A 116 7.96 -7.88 -12.35
N PRO A 117 7.39 -8.39 -13.45
CA PRO A 117 8.20 -8.96 -14.54
C PRO A 117 9.11 -7.93 -15.21
N LEU A 118 8.81 -6.63 -15.08
CA LEU A 118 9.63 -5.57 -15.67
C LEU A 118 10.83 -5.18 -14.81
N GLU A 119 10.88 -5.59 -13.56
CA GLU A 119 11.97 -5.21 -12.67
C GLU A 119 13.33 -5.69 -13.18
N HIS A 120 13.41 -6.91 -13.67
CA HIS A 120 14.65 -7.46 -14.22
C HIS A 120 15.12 -6.72 -15.45
N TYR A 121 14.20 -6.36 -16.35
CA TYR A 121 14.55 -5.63 -17.56
C TYR A 121 15.06 -4.23 -17.28
N LEU A 122 14.53 -3.59 -16.25
CA LEU A 122 14.81 -2.18 -15.97
C LEU A 122 15.98 -1.99 -14.99
N SER A 123 16.39 -3.02 -14.28
CA SER A 123 17.49 -2.95 -13.32
C SER A 123 18.81 -3.50 -13.86
N GLU A 124 18.82 -4.03 -15.05
CA GLU A 124 20.06 -4.49 -15.73
C GLU A 124 20.75 -3.32 -16.44
#